data_0707b5825390c3c7b3cf8787b81e0549
#
_entry.id   0707b5825390c3c7b3cf8787b81e0549
#
_cell.length_a   1.000
_cell.length_b   1.000
_cell.length_c   1.000
_cell.angle_alpha   90.00
_cell.angle_beta   90.00
_cell.angle_gamma   90.00
#
_symmetry.space_group_name_H-M   'P 1'
#
loop_
_entity.id
_entity.type
_entity.pdbx_description
1 polymer ?
#
loop_
_entity_poly.entity_id
_entity_poly.type
_entity_poly.pdbx_seq_one_letter_code
_entity_poly.pdbx_strand_id
1 'polypeptide(L)'
;MDEEQLAEFTYGCRYYTDARKKQVYVDGSCLSNGKNKAAAGAGVYWGPNNAQNMALRVPGEQTNNRGELYAILAALSSTPDHVPLDIRSDSQYAIGCIVHQGSALAQTGWRCENGDLLKAIQFRLRRRVAAVEFHYVRGHCGNLNNEAADELAKEGA
;
A
#
# COMPACT_ATOMS: atom_id res chain seq x y z
N MET A 1 10.92 -6.36 22.82
CA MET A 1 9.71 -6.78 22.08
C MET A 1 10.13 -7.58 20.84
N ASP A 2 9.42 -8.65 20.55
CA ASP A 2 9.58 -9.35 19.27
C ASP A 2 8.87 -8.61 18.14
N GLU A 3 9.00 -9.11 16.90
CA GLU A 3 8.40 -8.46 15.73
C GLU A 3 6.89 -8.34 15.80
N GLU A 4 6.21 -9.36 16.32
CA GLU A 4 4.75 -9.35 16.46
C GLU A 4 4.30 -8.29 17.47
N GLN A 5 4.97 -8.21 18.61
CA GLN A 5 4.68 -7.20 19.64
C GLN A 5 4.94 -5.78 19.12
N LEU A 6 6.02 -5.59 18.35
CA LEU A 6 6.33 -4.31 17.72
C LEU A 6 5.26 -3.91 16.70
N ALA A 7 4.78 -4.86 15.92
CA ALA A 7 3.72 -4.61 14.94
C ALA A 7 2.41 -4.24 15.64
N GLU A 8 2.05 -4.93 16.72
CA GLU A 8 0.85 -4.60 17.49
C GLU A 8 0.95 -3.22 18.13
N PHE A 9 2.11 -2.88 18.68
CA PHE A 9 2.35 -1.56 19.25
C PHE A 9 2.23 -0.46 18.20
N THR A 10 2.75 -0.69 17.00
CA THR A 10 2.76 0.31 15.93
C THR A 10 1.41 0.41 15.23
N TYR A 11 0.78 -0.73 14.91
CA TYR A 11 -0.38 -0.79 14.03
C TYR A 11 -1.67 -1.25 14.71
N GLY A 12 -1.62 -1.59 15.99
CA GLY A 12 -2.79 -2.04 16.73
C GLY A 12 -2.96 -3.56 16.71
N CYS A 13 -3.86 -4.02 17.57
CA CYS A 13 -4.18 -5.45 17.70
C CYS A 13 -5.10 -5.90 16.57
N ARG A 14 -4.99 -7.18 16.25
CA ARG A 14 -5.79 -7.80 15.20
C ARG A 14 -6.80 -8.76 15.82
N TYR A 15 -8.00 -8.78 15.24
CA TYR A 15 -9.07 -9.62 15.72
C TYR A 15 -9.56 -10.54 14.61
N TYR A 16 -10.05 -11.71 15.00
CA TYR A 16 -10.71 -12.61 14.07
C TYR A 16 -12.06 -12.03 13.66
N THR A 17 -12.39 -12.10 12.38
CA THR A 17 -13.69 -11.70 11.84
C THR A 17 -14.23 -12.81 10.93
N ASP A 18 -15.56 -12.88 10.80
CA ASP A 18 -16.21 -13.86 9.92
C ASP A 18 -16.16 -13.43 8.44
N ALA A 19 -15.70 -12.22 8.15
CA ALA A 19 -15.62 -11.73 6.79
C ALA A 19 -14.56 -12.48 5.99
N ARG A 20 -14.85 -12.71 4.72
CA ARG A 20 -13.92 -13.39 3.81
C ARG A 20 -12.74 -12.48 3.47
N LYS A 21 -11.52 -13.02 3.54
CA LYS A 21 -10.31 -12.31 3.18
C LYS A 21 -10.33 -11.91 1.70
N LYS A 22 -9.98 -10.66 1.41
CA LYS A 22 -9.86 -10.14 0.05
C LYS A 22 -8.39 -9.95 -0.31
N GLN A 23 -8.06 -10.36 -1.53
CA GLN A 23 -6.74 -10.16 -2.09
C GLN A 23 -6.77 -8.93 -3.01
N VAL A 24 -5.75 -8.09 -2.91
CA VAL A 24 -5.62 -6.90 -3.74
C VAL A 24 -4.17 -6.75 -4.21
N TYR A 25 -4.00 -6.35 -5.47
CA TYR A 25 -2.69 -6.01 -6.03
C TYR A 25 -2.60 -4.48 -6.13
N VAL A 26 -1.48 -3.95 -5.66
CA VAL A 26 -1.23 -2.51 -5.65
C VAL A 26 0.08 -2.22 -6.38
N ASP A 27 0.16 -1.08 -7.04
CA ASP A 27 1.38 -0.66 -7.74
C ASP A 27 1.45 0.85 -7.84
N GLY A 28 2.66 1.35 -8.03
CA GLY A 28 2.92 2.76 -8.28
C GLY A 28 3.70 2.91 -9.58
N SER A 29 3.48 4.00 -10.27
CA SER A 29 4.20 4.33 -11.49
C SER A 29 4.49 5.82 -11.52
N CYS A 30 5.64 6.19 -12.05
CA CYS A 30 5.96 7.60 -12.25
C CYS A 30 6.55 7.80 -13.64
N LEU A 31 5.83 8.53 -14.47
CA LEU A 31 6.31 8.97 -15.76
C LEU A 31 7.36 10.07 -15.53
N SER A 32 8.51 9.97 -16.20
CA SER A 32 9.60 10.93 -16.06
C SER A 32 10.08 11.10 -14.61
N ASN A 33 10.16 9.98 -13.86
CA ASN A 33 10.59 9.99 -12.46
C ASN A 33 11.93 10.71 -12.29
N GLY A 34 11.98 11.62 -11.30
CA GLY A 34 13.17 12.44 -11.03
C GLY A 34 13.34 13.64 -11.96
N LYS A 35 12.41 13.94 -12.85
CA LYS A 35 12.44 15.07 -13.79
C LYS A 35 11.35 16.10 -13.47
N ASN A 36 11.47 17.31 -14.05
CA ASN A 36 10.57 18.43 -13.77
C ASN A 36 9.08 18.15 -14.12
N LYS A 37 8.81 17.27 -15.08
CA LYS A 37 7.46 16.93 -15.50
C LYS A 37 7.04 15.54 -15.03
N ALA A 38 7.60 15.08 -13.93
CA ALA A 38 7.25 13.79 -13.36
C ALA A 38 5.74 13.73 -13.02
N ALA A 39 5.13 12.58 -13.28
CA ALA A 39 3.72 12.34 -13.00
C ALA A 39 3.56 10.95 -12.40
N ALA A 40 3.17 10.87 -11.14
CA ALA A 40 3.04 9.63 -10.40
C ALA A 40 1.59 9.19 -10.30
N GLY A 41 1.37 7.89 -10.50
CA GLY A 41 0.08 7.25 -10.38
C GLY A 41 0.12 6.06 -9.42
N ALA A 42 -1.06 5.71 -8.92
CA ALA A 42 -1.28 4.55 -8.05
C ALA A 42 -2.37 3.68 -8.64
N GLY A 43 -2.13 2.37 -8.69
CA GLY A 43 -3.08 1.38 -9.19
C GLY A 43 -3.52 0.44 -8.08
N VAL A 44 -4.81 0.17 -8.01
CA VAL A 44 -5.40 -0.78 -7.05
C VAL A 44 -6.28 -1.74 -7.83
N TYR A 45 -5.93 -3.01 -7.81
CA TYR A 45 -6.57 -4.04 -8.62
C TYR A 45 -7.14 -5.16 -7.77
N TRP A 46 -8.46 -5.28 -7.76
CA TRP A 46 -9.20 -6.28 -6.99
C TRP A 46 -9.57 -7.51 -7.80
N GLY A 47 -9.44 -7.43 -9.11
CA GLY A 47 -9.81 -8.51 -10.04
C GLY A 47 -10.40 -7.97 -11.33
N PRO A 48 -10.66 -8.84 -12.32
CA PRO A 48 -11.17 -8.42 -13.61
C PRO A 48 -12.53 -7.71 -13.49
N ASN A 49 -12.65 -6.57 -14.14
CA ASN A 49 -13.90 -5.79 -14.19
C ASN A 49 -14.50 -5.43 -12.82
N ASN A 50 -13.67 -5.39 -11.78
CA ASN A 50 -14.13 -5.01 -10.44
C ASN A 50 -14.33 -3.48 -10.41
N ALA A 51 -15.53 -3.06 -9.96
CA ALA A 51 -15.88 -1.64 -9.89
C ALA A 51 -15.01 -0.84 -8.90
N GLN A 52 -14.32 -1.52 -7.98
CA GLN A 52 -13.43 -0.89 -7.01
C GLN A 52 -11.99 -0.77 -7.49
N ASN A 53 -11.68 -1.24 -8.69
CA ASN A 53 -10.36 -1.01 -9.28
C ASN A 53 -10.16 0.49 -9.47
N MET A 54 -8.96 0.97 -9.13
CA MET A 54 -8.66 2.40 -9.14
C MET A 54 -7.38 2.72 -9.89
N ALA A 55 -7.43 3.81 -10.65
CA ALA A 55 -6.27 4.45 -11.25
C ALA A 55 -6.23 5.88 -10.72
N LEU A 56 -5.27 6.22 -9.88
CA LEU A 56 -5.24 7.46 -9.13
C LEU A 56 -3.98 8.27 -9.38
N ARG A 57 -4.13 9.60 -9.46
CA ARG A 57 -3.01 10.52 -9.43
C ARG A 57 -2.50 10.66 -7.99
N VAL A 58 -1.20 10.59 -7.81
CA VAL A 58 -0.58 10.73 -6.49
C VAL A 58 -0.55 12.19 -6.07
N PRO A 59 -0.98 12.53 -4.85
CA PRO A 59 -0.88 13.90 -4.34
C PRO A 59 0.55 14.21 -3.88
N GLY A 60 0.93 15.47 -4.01
CA GLY A 60 2.23 15.94 -3.55
C GLY A 60 3.35 15.61 -4.51
N GLU A 61 4.49 15.21 -3.96
CA GLU A 61 5.67 14.88 -4.75
C GLU A 61 5.41 13.70 -5.69
N GLN A 62 5.94 13.77 -6.90
CA GLN A 62 5.67 12.78 -7.94
C GLN A 62 6.85 11.84 -8.09
N THR A 63 6.80 10.70 -7.41
CA THR A 63 7.83 9.65 -7.46
C THR A 63 7.20 8.26 -7.51
N ASN A 64 7.94 7.28 -8.01
CA ASN A 64 7.53 5.87 -7.99
C ASN A 64 7.22 5.40 -6.57
N ASN A 65 8.13 5.67 -5.63
CA ASN A 65 7.97 5.20 -4.25
C ASN A 65 6.72 5.78 -3.58
N ARG A 66 6.43 7.04 -3.86
CA ARG A 66 5.22 7.66 -3.33
C ARG A 66 3.96 7.03 -3.93
N GLY A 67 4.00 6.69 -5.22
CA GLY A 67 2.92 5.96 -5.89
C GLY A 67 2.63 4.61 -5.25
N GLU A 68 3.67 3.87 -4.90
CA GLU A 68 3.55 2.57 -4.22
C GLU A 68 2.83 2.69 -2.88
N LEU A 69 3.23 3.66 -2.07
CA LEU A 69 2.60 3.90 -0.77
C LEU A 69 1.17 4.41 -0.90
N TYR A 70 0.92 5.29 -1.86
CA TYR A 70 -0.44 5.81 -2.07
C TYR A 70 -1.41 4.73 -2.52
N ALA A 71 -0.96 3.77 -3.32
CA ALA A 71 -1.77 2.63 -3.72
C ALA A 71 -2.18 1.78 -2.50
N ILE A 72 -1.26 1.53 -1.57
CA ILE A 72 -1.55 0.83 -0.32
C ILE A 72 -2.59 1.59 0.51
N LEU A 73 -2.39 2.89 0.67
CA LEU A 73 -3.34 3.74 1.41
C LEU A 73 -4.73 3.71 0.77
N ALA A 74 -4.80 3.78 -0.54
CA ALA A 74 -6.07 3.71 -1.28
C ALA A 74 -6.79 2.37 -1.07
N ALA A 75 -6.05 1.26 -1.11
CA ALA A 75 -6.61 -0.07 -0.85
C ALA A 75 -7.18 -0.17 0.57
N LEU A 76 -6.43 0.30 1.56
CA LEU A 76 -6.88 0.31 2.95
C LEU A 76 -8.11 1.20 3.16
N SER A 77 -8.13 2.36 2.49
CA SER A 77 -9.21 3.35 2.65
C SER A 77 -10.52 2.93 1.98
N SER A 78 -10.45 2.08 0.97
CA SER A 78 -11.62 1.67 0.18
C SER A 78 -12.25 0.35 0.65
N THR A 79 -11.70 -0.28 1.67
CA THR A 79 -12.18 -1.57 2.18
C THR A 79 -12.69 -1.41 3.61
N PRO A 80 -13.84 -1.99 3.97
CA PRO A 80 -14.36 -1.94 5.34
C PRO A 80 -13.36 -2.50 6.35
N ASP A 81 -13.31 -1.90 7.55
CA ASP A 81 -12.32 -2.20 8.57
C ASP A 81 -12.39 -3.64 9.10
N HIS A 82 -13.52 -4.31 8.93
CA HIS A 82 -13.72 -5.70 9.40
C HIS A 82 -13.36 -6.77 8.36
N VAL A 83 -12.95 -6.36 7.16
CA VAL A 83 -12.59 -7.29 6.08
C VAL A 83 -11.09 -7.54 6.11
N PRO A 84 -10.64 -8.79 6.30
CA PRO A 84 -9.21 -9.11 6.22
C PRO A 84 -8.68 -8.86 4.80
N LEU A 85 -7.47 -8.32 4.72
CA LEU A 85 -6.83 -7.99 3.45
C LEU A 85 -5.51 -8.74 3.27
N ASP A 86 -5.28 -9.18 2.04
CA ASP A 86 -4.00 -9.67 1.56
C ASP A 86 -3.53 -8.68 0.48
N ILE A 87 -2.61 -7.78 0.86
CA ILE A 87 -2.09 -6.75 -0.05
C ILE A 87 -0.81 -7.27 -0.69
N ARG A 88 -0.80 -7.34 -2.00
CA ARG A 88 0.33 -7.80 -2.80
C ARG A 88 0.95 -6.64 -3.54
N SER A 89 2.26 -6.46 -3.34
CA SER A 89 3.04 -5.35 -3.90
C SER A 89 4.39 -5.85 -4.41
N ASP A 90 4.86 -5.28 -5.51
CA ASP A 90 6.22 -5.53 -5.99
C ASP A 90 7.24 -4.52 -5.44
N SER A 91 6.82 -3.65 -4.54
CA SER A 91 7.69 -2.63 -3.95
C SER A 91 8.34 -3.11 -2.66
N GLN A 92 9.63 -3.45 -2.73
CA GLN A 92 10.42 -3.73 -1.54
C GLN A 92 10.51 -2.50 -0.63
N TYR A 93 10.56 -1.30 -1.23
CA TYR A 93 10.57 -0.05 -0.49
C TYR A 93 9.31 0.09 0.38
N ALA A 94 8.13 -0.06 -0.20
CA ALA A 94 6.87 0.13 0.52
C ALA A 94 6.70 -0.90 1.65
N ILE A 95 6.93 -2.17 1.34
CA ILE A 95 6.86 -3.25 2.33
C ILE A 95 7.91 -3.04 3.41
N GLY A 96 9.13 -2.64 3.03
CA GLY A 96 10.21 -2.35 3.97
C GLY A 96 9.84 -1.25 4.95
N CYS A 97 9.29 -0.14 4.47
CA CYS A 97 8.89 0.98 5.33
C CYS A 97 7.76 0.59 6.30
N ILE A 98 6.81 -0.22 5.87
CA ILE A 98 5.65 -0.56 6.69
C ILE A 98 5.96 -1.73 7.62
N VAL A 99 6.48 -2.83 7.07
CA VAL A 99 6.63 -4.10 7.79
C VAL A 99 7.94 -4.16 8.57
N HIS A 100 9.06 -3.77 7.96
CA HIS A 100 10.37 -3.98 8.55
C HIS A 100 10.88 -2.78 9.34
N GLN A 101 10.61 -1.56 8.90
CA GLN A 101 11.11 -0.33 9.53
C GLN A 101 10.02 0.47 10.24
N GLY A 102 8.76 0.01 10.16
CA GLY A 102 7.60 0.79 10.60
C GLY A 102 7.66 1.25 12.05
N SER A 103 8.03 0.34 12.98
CA SER A 103 8.11 0.67 14.39
C SER A 103 9.16 1.72 14.69
N ALA A 104 10.34 1.62 14.07
CA ALA A 104 11.41 2.60 14.23
C ALA A 104 11.03 3.96 13.65
N LEU A 105 10.43 3.98 12.46
CA LEU A 105 9.98 5.21 11.82
C LEU A 105 8.85 5.89 12.61
N ALA A 106 7.93 5.10 13.15
CA ALA A 106 6.83 5.62 13.98
C ALA A 106 7.34 6.30 15.24
N GLN A 107 8.40 5.77 15.87
CA GLN A 107 9.01 6.37 17.06
C GLN A 107 9.57 7.77 16.79
N THR A 108 9.97 8.06 15.57
CA THR A 108 10.44 9.40 15.16
C THR A 108 9.30 10.29 14.67
N GLY A 109 8.05 9.85 14.75
CA GLY A 109 6.89 10.58 14.24
C GLY A 109 6.82 10.60 12.73
N TRP A 110 7.36 9.56 12.08
CA TRP A 110 7.40 9.43 10.61
C TRP A 110 8.15 10.58 9.92
N ARG A 111 9.23 11.06 10.55
CA ARG A 111 10.10 12.09 9.98
C ARG A 111 11.04 11.46 8.96
N CYS A 112 10.47 11.15 7.80
CA CYS A 112 11.19 10.50 6.70
C CYS A 112 10.54 10.87 5.38
N GLU A 113 11.16 10.46 4.29
CA GLU A 113 10.55 10.58 2.96
C GLU A 113 9.18 9.89 2.93
N ASN A 114 8.18 10.53 2.37
CA ASN A 114 6.80 10.05 2.31
C ASN A 114 6.16 9.78 3.68
N GLY A 115 6.69 10.40 4.72
CA GLY A 115 6.20 10.22 6.09
C GLY A 115 4.73 10.56 6.26
N ASP A 116 4.20 11.51 5.50
CA ASP A 116 2.78 11.85 5.49
C ASP A 116 1.91 10.66 5.08
N LEU A 117 2.30 9.93 4.04
CA LEU A 117 1.58 8.74 3.59
C LEU A 117 1.73 7.58 4.57
N LEU A 118 2.93 7.39 5.12
CA LEU A 118 3.19 6.34 6.11
C LEU A 118 2.38 6.57 7.39
N LYS A 119 2.27 7.81 7.82
CA LYS A 119 1.43 8.17 8.97
C LYS A 119 -0.04 7.90 8.70
N ALA A 120 -0.52 8.22 7.50
CA ALA A 120 -1.89 7.93 7.09
C ALA A 120 -2.16 6.42 7.02
N ILE A 121 -1.19 5.64 6.54
CA ILE A 121 -1.27 4.18 6.51
C ILE A 121 -1.35 3.62 7.94
N GLN A 122 -0.51 4.11 8.86
CA GLN A 122 -0.57 3.73 10.27
C GLN A 122 -1.95 4.00 10.85
N PHE A 123 -2.51 5.18 10.59
CA PHE A 123 -3.84 5.54 11.07
C PHE A 123 -4.90 4.56 10.57
N ARG A 124 -4.86 4.19 9.29
CA ARG A 124 -5.82 3.23 8.71
C ARG A 124 -5.65 1.83 9.29
N LEU A 125 -4.42 1.37 9.46
CA LEU A 125 -4.15 0.05 10.03
C LEU A 125 -4.62 -0.04 11.49
N ARG A 126 -4.40 1.02 12.28
CA ARG A 126 -4.84 1.04 13.69
C ARG A 126 -6.35 1.02 13.83
N ARG A 127 -7.08 1.57 12.87
CA ARG A 127 -8.56 1.57 12.89
C ARG A 127 -9.16 0.23 12.49
N ARG A 128 -8.41 -0.59 11.77
CA ARG A 128 -8.93 -1.85 11.27
C ARG A 128 -9.05 -2.88 12.37
N VAL A 129 -10.15 -3.60 12.38
CA VAL A 129 -10.41 -4.73 13.29
C VAL A 129 -9.76 -5.99 12.72
N ALA A 130 -9.87 -6.19 11.41
CA ALA A 130 -9.37 -7.37 10.73
C ALA A 130 -7.89 -7.27 10.39
N ALA A 131 -7.24 -8.43 10.26
CA ALA A 131 -5.84 -8.53 9.91
C ALA A 131 -5.56 -8.06 8.48
N VAL A 132 -4.39 -7.44 8.29
CA VAL A 132 -3.86 -7.08 6.99
C VAL A 132 -2.51 -7.78 6.83
N GLU A 133 -2.36 -8.52 5.74
CA GLU A 133 -1.11 -9.16 5.37
C GLU A 133 -0.50 -8.43 4.19
N PHE A 134 0.83 -8.31 4.19
CA PHE A 134 1.58 -7.73 3.07
C PHE A 134 2.46 -8.82 2.47
N HIS A 135 2.32 -9.03 1.16
CA HIS A 135 3.11 -10.03 0.44
C HIS A 135 3.85 -9.37 -0.72
N TYR A 136 5.15 -9.61 -0.75
CA TYR A 136 5.97 -9.20 -1.88
C TYR A 136 5.68 -10.13 -3.07
N VAL A 137 5.45 -9.53 -4.23
CA VAL A 137 5.36 -10.24 -5.51
C VAL A 137 6.41 -9.69 -6.45
N ARG A 138 7.01 -10.56 -7.25
CA ARG A 138 8.06 -10.14 -8.16
C ARG A 138 7.46 -9.41 -9.35
N GLY A 139 7.90 -8.17 -9.58
CA GLY A 139 7.45 -7.35 -10.70
C GLY A 139 7.97 -7.86 -12.04
N HIS A 140 7.22 -7.59 -13.11
CA HIS A 140 7.59 -7.89 -14.49
C HIS A 140 7.95 -9.36 -14.77
N CYS A 141 7.33 -10.29 -14.04
CA CYS A 141 7.60 -11.73 -14.17
C CYS A 141 6.39 -12.53 -14.66
N GLY A 142 5.50 -11.91 -15.43
CA GLY A 142 4.34 -12.58 -16.01
C GLY A 142 3.16 -12.78 -15.05
N ASN A 143 3.17 -12.13 -13.87
CA ASN A 143 2.02 -12.14 -12.98
C ASN A 143 0.97 -11.18 -13.54
N LEU A 144 -0.12 -11.71 -14.09
CA LEU A 144 -1.16 -10.92 -14.75
C LEU A 144 -1.84 -9.93 -13.82
N ASN A 145 -2.01 -10.28 -12.55
CA ASN A 145 -2.64 -9.40 -11.57
C ASN A 145 -1.72 -8.22 -11.21
N ASN A 146 -0.43 -8.48 -11.08
CA ASN A 146 0.55 -7.42 -10.84
C ASN A 146 0.65 -6.49 -12.05
N GLU A 147 0.62 -7.05 -13.26
CA GLU A 147 0.62 -6.26 -14.50
C GLU A 147 -0.64 -5.39 -14.62
N ALA A 148 -1.80 -5.90 -14.20
CA ALA A 148 -3.03 -5.13 -14.20
C ALA A 148 -2.95 -3.93 -13.24
N ALA A 149 -2.36 -4.11 -12.06
CA ALA A 149 -2.13 -3.00 -11.13
C ALA A 149 -1.14 -1.98 -11.72
N ASP A 150 -0.09 -2.44 -12.41
CA ASP A 150 0.87 -1.55 -13.10
C ASP A 150 0.19 -0.71 -14.18
N GLU A 151 -0.68 -1.31 -14.99
CA GLU A 151 -1.46 -0.61 -16.00
C GLU A 151 -2.33 0.49 -15.39
N LEU A 152 -3.01 0.19 -14.29
CA LEU A 152 -3.82 1.18 -13.56
C LEU A 152 -2.96 2.31 -13.01
N ALA A 153 -1.77 2.00 -12.48
CA ALA A 153 -0.86 3.01 -11.98
C ALA A 153 -0.39 3.96 -13.09
N LYS A 154 -0.07 3.42 -14.26
CA LYS A 154 0.30 4.22 -15.44
C LYS A 154 -0.86 5.09 -15.91
N GLU A 155 -2.06 4.57 -15.87
CA GLU A 155 -3.28 5.29 -16.24
C GLU A 155 -3.55 6.46 -15.29
N GLY A 156 -3.27 6.30 -14.00
CA GLY A 156 -3.43 7.34 -12.99
C GLY A 156 -2.35 8.43 -13.03
N ALA A 157 -1.21 8.10 -13.60
CA ALA A 157 -0.07 9.03 -13.67
C ALA A 157 -0.31 10.23 -14.61
#